data_4d65e46755bb6fc29e9b7bedd2f62d33
#
_entry.id   4d65e46755bb6fc29e9b7bedd2f62d33
#
_cell.length_a   1.000
_cell.length_b   1.000
_cell.length_c   1.000
_cell.angle_alpha   90.00
_cell.angle_beta   90.00
_cell.angle_gamma   90.00
#
_symmetry.space_group_name_H-M   'P 1'
#
loop_
_entity.id
_entity.type
_entity.pdbx_description
1 polymer ?
#
loop_
_entity_poly.entity_id
_entity_poly.type
_entity_poly.pdbx_seq_one_letter_code
_entity_poly.pdbx_strand_id
1 'polypeptide(L)'
;GLIVIAQTSEYSALVEINSETDFAAKDSKFLEFCNEVKNHLEKNKVESVEALNNDFSEKREALVQAIGENIQIRRLNLVKNVGSVGTYLHSDSKLGALVSINIDNFDLAKDLAMHAAASNPSCITQDDIDKDVLEREKAIYKKQAEESGKDENIMEKMVEGKVRRFLEEVSFVSQPFVKNPDQKIQELLDESGASIVMMSRFKVGDGIDVEKKDFASEVAEQLK
;
A
#
# COMPACT_ATOMS: atom_id res chain seq x y z
N GLY A 1 -13.90 -4.76 -1.18
CA GLY A 1 -13.29 -3.93 -2.22
C GLY A 1 -12.16 -4.61 -2.96
N LEU A 2 -11.63 -3.96 -3.99
CA LEU A 2 -10.54 -4.46 -4.84
C LEU A 2 -9.50 -3.37 -5.13
N ILE A 3 -8.28 -3.83 -5.43
CA ILE A 3 -7.22 -3.03 -6.02
C ILE A 3 -7.23 -3.25 -7.53
N VAL A 4 -7.11 -2.15 -8.28
CA VAL A 4 -7.05 -2.12 -9.74
C VAL A 4 -5.72 -1.54 -10.16
N ILE A 5 -5.07 -2.15 -11.15
CA ILE A 5 -3.85 -1.64 -11.78
C ILE A 5 -4.13 -1.34 -13.25
N ALA A 6 -3.90 -0.10 -13.66
CA ALA A 6 -3.87 0.32 -15.06
C ALA A 6 -2.44 0.63 -15.46
N GLN A 7 -2.02 0.18 -16.64
CA GLN A 7 -0.65 0.38 -17.11
C GLN A 7 -0.65 0.76 -18.59
N THR A 8 0.04 1.84 -18.91
CA THR A 8 0.27 2.33 -20.28
C THR A 8 1.78 2.43 -20.54
N SER A 9 2.17 2.89 -21.71
CA SER A 9 3.59 3.18 -22.01
C SER A 9 4.13 4.40 -21.25
N GLU A 10 3.26 5.32 -20.80
CA GLU A 10 3.66 6.60 -20.21
C GLU A 10 3.51 6.64 -18.69
N TYR A 11 2.54 5.92 -18.16
CA TYR A 11 2.24 5.90 -16.73
C TYR A 11 1.60 4.58 -16.30
N SER A 12 1.66 4.35 -15.01
CA SER A 12 0.98 3.25 -14.32
C SER A 12 0.16 3.82 -13.16
N ALA A 13 -1.01 3.25 -12.91
CA ALA A 13 -1.91 3.68 -11.86
C ALA A 13 -2.32 2.53 -10.94
N LEU A 14 -2.36 2.81 -9.65
CA LEU A 14 -2.87 1.93 -8.61
C LEU A 14 -4.09 2.57 -7.98
N VAL A 15 -5.22 1.86 -7.98
CA VAL A 15 -6.51 2.35 -7.50
C VAL A 15 -7.08 1.39 -6.47
N GLU A 16 -7.66 1.93 -5.41
CA GLU A 16 -8.48 1.19 -4.46
C GLU A 16 -9.94 1.56 -4.64
N ILE A 17 -10.79 0.55 -4.90
CA ILE A 17 -12.24 0.68 -5.00
C ILE A 17 -12.86 -0.17 -3.90
N ASN A 18 -13.60 0.46 -2.99
CA ASN A 18 -14.18 -0.16 -1.81
C ASN A 18 -15.65 -0.48 -2.00
N SER A 19 -16.06 -1.58 -1.41
CA SER A 19 -17.44 -1.99 -1.08
C SER A 19 -17.52 -2.28 0.40
N GLU A 20 -18.71 -2.41 0.96
CA GLU A 20 -18.88 -2.70 2.38
C GLU A 20 -18.59 -4.16 2.71
N THR A 21 -19.00 -5.08 1.84
CA THR A 21 -18.81 -6.51 2.06
C THR A 21 -17.93 -7.18 0.99
N ASP A 22 -17.42 -8.36 1.33
CA ASP A 22 -16.70 -9.23 0.39
C ASP A 22 -17.66 -9.88 -0.65
N PHE A 23 -18.95 -9.91 -0.37
CA PHE A 23 -19.95 -10.40 -1.32
C PHE A 23 -20.13 -9.40 -2.46
N ALA A 24 -20.31 -8.12 -2.14
CA ALA A 24 -20.39 -7.07 -3.14
C ALA A 24 -19.09 -6.98 -3.97
N ALA A 25 -17.93 -7.17 -3.36
CA ALA A 25 -16.65 -7.19 -4.07
C ALA A 25 -16.53 -8.34 -5.11
N LYS A 26 -17.38 -9.37 -5.04
CA LYS A 26 -17.46 -10.48 -5.99
C LYS A 26 -18.64 -10.37 -6.96
N ASP A 27 -19.51 -9.38 -6.78
CA ASP A 27 -20.63 -9.14 -7.68
C ASP A 27 -20.14 -8.77 -9.08
N SER A 28 -20.77 -9.33 -10.11
CA SER A 28 -20.37 -9.11 -11.51
C SER A 28 -20.42 -7.65 -11.93
N LYS A 29 -21.40 -6.87 -11.43
CA LYS A 29 -21.52 -5.45 -11.71
C LYS A 29 -20.40 -4.64 -11.07
N PHE A 30 -19.98 -5.03 -9.85
CA PHE A 30 -18.83 -4.40 -9.21
C PHE A 30 -17.52 -4.70 -9.95
N LEU A 31 -17.33 -5.94 -10.39
CA LEU A 31 -16.16 -6.32 -11.20
C LEU A 31 -16.15 -5.60 -12.55
N GLU A 32 -17.30 -5.43 -13.17
CA GLU A 32 -17.45 -4.65 -14.43
C GLU A 32 -17.09 -3.19 -14.19
N PHE A 33 -17.59 -2.57 -13.12
CA PHE A 33 -17.24 -1.21 -12.73
C PHE A 33 -15.72 -1.04 -12.51
N CYS A 34 -15.08 -1.96 -11.78
CA CYS A 34 -13.62 -1.96 -11.59
C CYS A 34 -12.88 -2.03 -12.94
N ASN A 35 -13.37 -2.84 -13.87
CA ASN A 35 -12.80 -2.97 -15.21
C ASN A 35 -13.00 -1.71 -16.06
N GLU A 36 -14.15 -1.05 -15.94
CA GLU A 36 -14.39 0.24 -16.59
C GLU A 36 -13.46 1.33 -16.06
N VAL A 37 -13.23 1.40 -14.74
CA VAL A 37 -12.27 2.32 -14.13
C VAL A 37 -10.86 2.05 -14.67
N LYS A 38 -10.43 0.79 -14.74
CA LYS A 38 -9.16 0.41 -15.35
C LYS A 38 -9.05 0.90 -16.78
N ASN A 39 -10.02 0.55 -17.63
CA ASN A 39 -10.02 0.90 -19.05
C ASN A 39 -10.05 2.42 -19.27
N HIS A 40 -10.72 3.16 -18.39
CA HIS A 40 -10.73 4.62 -18.42
C HIS A 40 -9.34 5.18 -18.15
N LEU A 41 -8.66 4.68 -17.10
CA LEU A 41 -7.31 5.10 -16.75
C LEU A 41 -6.27 4.70 -17.81
N GLU A 42 -6.47 3.64 -18.57
CA GLU A 42 -5.58 3.27 -19.67
C GLU A 42 -5.74 4.18 -20.90
N LYS A 43 -6.90 4.84 -21.04
CA LYS A 43 -7.19 5.76 -22.15
C LYS A 43 -7.00 7.22 -21.80
N ASN A 44 -7.23 7.57 -20.54
CA ASN A 44 -7.25 8.95 -20.06
C ASN A 44 -6.33 9.06 -18.84
N LYS A 45 -5.36 9.97 -18.91
CA LYS A 45 -4.51 10.28 -17.80
C LYS A 45 -5.28 11.08 -16.75
N VAL A 46 -5.79 10.41 -15.73
CA VAL A 46 -6.48 11.04 -14.59
C VAL A 46 -5.52 11.14 -13.43
N GLU A 47 -5.22 12.34 -12.95
CA GLU A 47 -4.16 12.59 -11.98
C GLU A 47 -4.64 12.66 -10.52
N SER A 48 -5.94 12.72 -10.29
CA SER A 48 -6.49 12.77 -8.93
C SER A 48 -7.68 11.84 -8.73
N VAL A 49 -7.87 11.40 -7.49
CA VAL A 49 -9.01 10.56 -7.12
C VAL A 49 -10.33 11.33 -7.23
N GLU A 50 -10.32 12.65 -7.00
CA GLU A 50 -11.48 13.52 -7.15
C GLU A 50 -11.95 13.59 -8.61
N ALA A 51 -11.02 13.79 -9.55
CA ALA A 51 -11.33 13.77 -10.97
C ALA A 51 -11.90 12.41 -11.40
N LEU A 52 -11.29 11.32 -10.96
CA LEU A 52 -11.77 9.97 -11.24
C LEU A 52 -13.15 9.71 -10.65
N ASN A 53 -13.45 10.19 -9.43
CA ASN A 53 -14.77 10.09 -8.83
C ASN A 53 -15.82 10.92 -9.60
N ASN A 54 -15.45 12.09 -10.15
CA ASN A 54 -16.35 12.90 -10.98
C ASN A 54 -16.68 12.19 -12.28
N ASP A 55 -15.69 11.60 -12.96
CA ASP A 55 -15.87 10.87 -14.22
C ASP A 55 -16.79 9.64 -14.06
N PHE A 56 -16.82 9.06 -12.87
CA PHE A 56 -17.60 7.86 -12.55
C PHE A 56 -18.80 8.10 -11.64
N SER A 57 -19.18 9.35 -11.33
CA SER A 57 -20.25 9.67 -10.36
C SER A 57 -21.57 8.98 -10.68
N GLU A 58 -22.10 9.15 -11.88
CA GLU A 58 -23.39 8.56 -12.30
C GLU A 58 -23.35 7.03 -12.30
N LYS A 59 -22.27 6.44 -12.81
CA LYS A 59 -22.11 4.98 -12.85
C LYS A 59 -21.99 4.38 -11.45
N ARG A 60 -21.24 5.05 -10.57
CA ARG A 60 -21.09 4.65 -9.18
C ARG A 60 -22.42 4.70 -8.42
N GLU A 61 -23.20 5.78 -8.60
CA GLU A 61 -24.54 5.90 -8.00
C GLU A 61 -25.51 4.82 -8.50
N ALA A 62 -25.51 4.54 -9.80
CA ALA A 62 -26.30 3.45 -10.36
C ALA A 62 -25.87 2.08 -9.80
N LEU A 63 -24.56 1.87 -9.60
CA LEU A 63 -24.03 0.65 -9.00
C LEU A 63 -24.44 0.50 -7.54
N VAL A 64 -24.35 1.58 -6.74
CA VAL A 64 -24.82 1.62 -5.34
C VAL A 64 -26.30 1.24 -5.25
N GLN A 65 -27.15 1.80 -6.11
CA GLN A 65 -28.57 1.43 -6.16
C GLN A 65 -28.80 -0.03 -6.56
N ALA A 66 -27.98 -0.57 -7.46
CA ALA A 66 -28.14 -1.94 -7.95
C ALA A 66 -27.64 -3.01 -6.96
N ILE A 67 -26.62 -2.71 -6.16
CA ILE A 67 -26.00 -3.65 -5.19
C ILE A 67 -26.60 -3.42 -3.79
N GLY A 68 -26.98 -2.19 -3.45
CA GLY A 68 -27.51 -1.83 -2.12
C GLY A 68 -26.40 -1.60 -1.07
N GLU A 69 -25.15 -1.43 -1.51
CA GLU A 69 -24.00 -1.15 -0.64
C GLU A 69 -23.29 0.12 -1.09
N ASN A 70 -22.58 0.79 -0.18
CA ASN A 70 -21.76 1.94 -0.50
C ASN A 70 -20.52 1.50 -1.31
N ILE A 71 -20.31 2.14 -2.46
CA ILE A 71 -19.18 1.92 -3.35
C ILE A 71 -18.39 3.22 -3.47
N GLN A 72 -17.07 3.13 -3.30
CA GLN A 72 -16.20 4.31 -3.32
C GLN A 72 -14.90 4.03 -4.08
N ILE A 73 -14.54 4.90 -5.01
CA ILE A 73 -13.17 5.02 -5.50
C ILE A 73 -12.41 5.83 -4.44
N ARG A 74 -11.63 5.13 -3.60
CA ARG A 74 -11.10 5.70 -2.36
C ARG A 74 -9.79 6.44 -2.56
N ARG A 75 -8.87 5.87 -3.30
CA ARG A 75 -7.54 6.44 -3.54
C ARG A 75 -6.98 6.00 -4.89
N LEU A 76 -6.20 6.89 -5.46
CA LEU A 76 -5.48 6.71 -6.71
C LEU A 76 -4.03 7.13 -6.49
N ASN A 77 -3.09 6.34 -6.97
CA ASN A 77 -1.70 6.77 -7.14
C ASN A 77 -1.31 6.55 -8.60
N LEU A 78 -0.90 7.63 -9.26
CA LEU A 78 -0.45 7.63 -10.65
C LEU A 78 1.07 7.87 -10.67
N VAL A 79 1.77 6.96 -11.32
CA VAL A 79 3.23 6.94 -11.44
C VAL A 79 3.60 7.17 -12.90
N LYS A 80 4.42 8.19 -13.18
CA LYS A 80 5.01 8.35 -14.51
C LYS A 80 6.02 7.23 -14.72
N ASN A 81 5.98 6.59 -15.87
CA ASN A 81 6.95 5.56 -16.23
C ASN A 81 8.31 6.22 -16.54
N VAL A 82 9.28 5.97 -15.67
CA VAL A 82 10.67 6.36 -15.82
C VAL A 82 11.48 5.08 -15.73
N GLY A 83 12.24 4.71 -16.74
CA GLY A 83 12.84 3.38 -16.82
C GLY A 83 11.75 2.29 -16.84
N SER A 84 11.90 1.26 -16.02
CA SER A 84 10.90 0.21 -15.91
C SER A 84 9.97 0.40 -14.70
N VAL A 85 8.69 0.11 -14.90
CA VAL A 85 7.69 0.03 -13.81
C VAL A 85 7.20 -1.40 -13.69
N GLY A 86 7.51 -2.01 -12.56
CA GLY A 86 6.97 -3.31 -12.18
C GLY A 86 5.65 -3.16 -11.43
N THR A 87 4.76 -4.08 -11.69
CA THR A 87 3.45 -4.16 -11.03
C THR A 87 3.25 -5.53 -10.40
N TYR A 88 2.60 -5.55 -9.26
CA TYR A 88 2.14 -6.78 -8.62
C TYR A 88 0.71 -6.62 -8.13
N LEU A 89 -0.16 -7.53 -8.52
CA LEU A 89 -1.51 -7.66 -8.00
C LEU A 89 -1.67 -9.06 -7.41
N HIS A 90 -2.03 -9.12 -6.14
CA HIS A 90 -2.27 -10.40 -5.48
C HIS A 90 -3.49 -11.11 -6.09
N SER A 91 -3.55 -12.42 -6.03
CA SER A 91 -4.56 -13.25 -6.69
C SER A 91 -6.01 -12.94 -6.29
N ASP A 92 -6.23 -12.42 -5.08
CA ASP A 92 -7.54 -11.98 -4.59
C ASP A 92 -7.85 -10.50 -4.91
N SER A 93 -6.93 -9.81 -5.58
CA SER A 93 -7.00 -8.38 -5.91
C SER A 93 -7.19 -7.45 -4.71
N LYS A 94 -6.88 -7.90 -3.48
CA LYS A 94 -6.97 -7.07 -2.26
C LYS A 94 -5.67 -6.37 -1.90
N LEU A 95 -4.60 -6.69 -2.59
CA LEU A 95 -3.27 -6.12 -2.39
C LEU A 95 -2.61 -5.89 -3.74
N GLY A 96 -2.12 -4.68 -3.96
CA GLY A 96 -1.35 -4.32 -5.16
C GLY A 96 -0.18 -3.42 -4.83
N ALA A 97 0.86 -3.49 -5.67
CA ALA A 97 2.02 -2.64 -5.58
C ALA A 97 2.56 -2.25 -6.96
N LEU A 98 3.17 -1.06 -7.02
CA LEU A 98 3.92 -0.53 -8.14
C LEU A 98 5.31 -0.15 -7.64
N VAL A 99 6.36 -0.49 -8.39
CA VAL A 99 7.72 -0.01 -8.16
C VAL A 99 8.32 0.46 -9.49
N SER A 100 8.78 1.71 -9.51
CA SER A 100 9.49 2.31 -10.65
C SER A 100 10.98 2.34 -10.34
N ILE A 101 11.81 1.92 -11.30
CA ILE A 101 13.26 2.00 -11.25
C ILE A 101 13.79 2.84 -12.41
N ASN A 102 14.97 3.44 -12.24
CA ASN A 102 15.56 4.37 -13.19
C ASN A 102 16.19 3.72 -14.44
N ILE A 103 16.24 2.39 -14.51
CA ILE A 103 16.84 1.64 -15.64
C ILE A 103 15.77 0.80 -16.35
N ASP A 104 16.11 0.34 -17.56
CA ASP A 104 15.27 -0.59 -18.31
C ASP A 104 15.55 -2.04 -17.88
N ASN A 105 14.82 -2.49 -16.87
CA ASN A 105 14.85 -3.87 -16.35
C ASN A 105 13.50 -4.23 -15.75
N PHE A 106 12.59 -4.69 -16.60
CA PHE A 106 11.21 -4.99 -16.21
C PHE A 106 11.12 -6.14 -15.20
N ASP A 107 11.95 -7.17 -15.32
CA ASP A 107 11.92 -8.33 -14.41
C ASP A 107 12.33 -7.90 -13.00
N LEU A 108 13.38 -7.09 -12.87
CA LEU A 108 13.78 -6.51 -11.58
C LEU A 108 12.67 -5.65 -10.98
N ALA A 109 12.08 -4.74 -11.76
CA ALA A 109 11.01 -3.87 -11.30
C ALA A 109 9.80 -4.69 -10.80
N LYS A 110 9.41 -5.75 -11.51
CA LYS A 110 8.34 -6.67 -11.14
C LYS A 110 8.65 -7.41 -9.84
N ASP A 111 9.87 -7.88 -9.69
CA ASP A 111 10.32 -8.57 -8.47
C ASP A 111 10.32 -7.64 -7.25
N LEU A 112 10.72 -6.39 -7.44
CA LEU A 112 10.65 -5.35 -6.42
C LEU A 112 9.20 -4.99 -6.06
N ALA A 113 8.28 -4.94 -7.04
CA ALA A 113 6.86 -4.73 -6.76
C ALA A 113 6.25 -5.89 -5.95
N MET A 114 6.63 -7.13 -6.25
CA MET A 114 6.23 -8.30 -5.46
C MET A 114 6.79 -8.23 -4.03
N HIS A 115 8.06 -7.82 -3.87
CA HIS A 115 8.66 -7.61 -2.56
C HIS A 115 7.94 -6.51 -1.78
N ALA A 116 7.65 -5.35 -2.39
CA ALA A 116 6.89 -4.27 -1.76
C ALA A 116 5.52 -4.74 -1.26
N ALA A 117 4.82 -5.54 -2.07
CA ALA A 117 3.53 -6.12 -1.69
C ALA A 117 3.65 -7.01 -0.45
N ALA A 118 4.66 -7.90 -0.42
CA ALA A 118 4.84 -8.89 0.64
C ALA A 118 5.37 -8.28 1.95
N SER A 119 6.38 -7.39 1.86
CA SER A 119 7.14 -6.89 3.02
C SER A 119 6.62 -5.59 3.61
N ASN A 120 5.67 -4.93 2.96
CA ASN A 120 5.00 -3.72 3.44
C ASN A 120 5.96 -2.61 3.93
N PRO A 121 6.94 -2.18 3.15
CA PRO A 121 7.81 -1.09 3.54
C PRO A 121 7.03 0.23 3.66
N SER A 122 7.41 1.06 4.63
CA SER A 122 6.77 2.36 4.86
C SER A 122 7.46 3.51 4.11
N CYS A 123 8.74 3.33 3.75
CA CYS A 123 9.56 4.30 3.04
C CYS A 123 10.54 3.59 2.11
N ILE A 124 11.15 4.31 1.18
CA ILE A 124 12.16 3.75 0.27
C ILE A 124 13.49 3.60 1.03
N THR A 125 13.99 4.67 1.64
CA THR A 125 15.21 4.68 2.45
C THR A 125 14.90 5.05 3.90
N GLN A 126 15.87 4.87 4.81
CA GLN A 126 15.71 5.25 6.21
C GLN A 126 15.54 6.76 6.40
N ASP A 127 16.05 7.57 5.46
CA ASP A 127 15.96 9.02 5.50
C ASP A 127 14.56 9.54 5.10
N ASP A 128 13.77 8.71 4.41
CA ASP A 128 12.42 9.04 3.94
C ASP A 128 11.35 8.76 5.00
N ILE A 129 11.72 8.21 6.17
CA ILE A 129 10.74 7.91 7.22
C ILE A 129 10.07 9.18 7.73
N ASP A 130 8.75 9.12 7.93
CA ASP A 130 8.00 10.20 8.55
C ASP A 130 8.54 10.50 9.97
N LYS A 131 8.90 11.76 10.23
CA LYS A 131 9.51 12.18 11.49
C LYS A 131 8.60 11.93 12.69
N ASP A 132 7.30 12.12 12.54
CA ASP A 132 6.34 11.92 13.62
C ASP A 132 6.21 10.43 13.96
N VAL A 133 6.28 9.56 12.93
CA VAL A 133 6.33 8.11 13.12
C VAL A 133 7.60 7.71 13.87
N LEU A 134 8.75 8.21 13.44
CA LEU A 134 10.04 7.91 14.08
C LEU A 134 10.07 8.37 15.55
N GLU A 135 9.62 9.60 15.84
CA GLU A 135 9.61 10.13 17.21
C GLU A 135 8.61 9.36 18.10
N ARG A 136 7.48 8.92 17.56
CA ARG A 136 6.53 8.08 18.29
C ARG A 136 7.14 6.72 18.65
N GLU A 137 7.81 6.08 17.71
CA GLU A 137 8.50 4.80 17.96
C GLU A 137 9.63 4.95 18.97
N LYS A 138 10.46 6.02 18.88
CA LYS A 138 11.49 6.33 19.87
C LYS A 138 10.91 6.49 21.29
N ALA A 139 9.78 7.19 21.42
CA ALA A 139 9.13 7.38 22.72
C ALA A 139 8.65 6.04 23.30
N ILE A 140 8.10 5.15 22.46
CA ILE A 140 7.69 3.81 22.87
C ILE A 140 8.90 3.00 23.36
N TYR A 141 10.00 3.00 22.58
CA TYR A 141 11.21 2.26 22.94
C TYR A 141 11.89 2.80 24.20
N LYS A 142 11.87 4.14 24.41
CA LYS A 142 12.36 4.76 25.64
C LYS A 142 11.58 4.27 26.86
N LYS A 143 10.25 4.30 26.79
CA LYS A 143 9.39 3.79 27.86
C LYS A 143 9.66 2.32 28.19
N GLN A 144 9.81 1.47 27.16
CA GLN A 144 10.15 0.06 27.32
C GLN A 144 11.55 -0.14 27.95
N ALA A 145 12.52 0.75 27.64
CA ALA A 145 13.84 0.70 28.23
C ALA A 145 13.79 1.09 29.71
N GLU A 146 13.05 2.14 30.09
CA GLU A 146 12.82 2.58 31.47
C GLU A 146 12.20 1.46 32.31
N GLU A 147 11.21 0.73 31.79
CA GLU A 147 10.57 -0.42 32.44
C GLU A 147 11.54 -1.60 32.67
N SER A 148 12.66 -1.65 31.96
CA SER A 148 13.66 -2.72 32.12
C SER A 148 14.50 -2.62 33.42
N GLY A 149 14.51 -1.45 34.08
CA GLY A 149 15.25 -1.20 35.30
C GLY A 149 16.79 -1.28 35.17
N LYS A 150 17.33 -1.14 33.94
CA LYS A 150 18.76 -1.17 33.66
C LYS A 150 19.39 0.20 33.83
N ASP A 151 20.74 0.22 33.87
CA ASP A 151 21.51 1.47 33.91
C ASP A 151 21.23 2.34 32.69
N GLU A 152 21.29 3.67 32.83
CA GLU A 152 20.99 4.65 31.82
C GLU A 152 21.73 4.43 30.49
N ASN A 153 23.05 4.17 30.56
CA ASN A 153 23.88 3.86 29.39
C ASN A 153 23.42 2.59 28.63
N ILE A 154 22.86 1.61 29.36
CA ILE A 154 22.32 0.38 28.75
C ILE A 154 20.98 0.68 28.12
N MET A 155 20.14 1.48 28.77
CA MET A 155 18.84 1.89 28.22
C MET A 155 18.99 2.67 26.93
N GLU A 156 19.94 3.64 26.85
CA GLU A 156 20.23 4.38 25.63
C GLU A 156 20.61 3.46 24.48
N LYS A 157 21.54 2.54 24.68
CA LYS A 157 21.95 1.55 23.67
C LYS A 157 20.79 0.63 23.24
N MET A 158 19.89 0.30 24.18
CA MET A 158 18.68 -0.47 23.85
C MET A 158 17.74 0.31 22.93
N VAL A 159 17.51 1.60 23.19
CA VAL A 159 16.70 2.48 22.36
C VAL A 159 17.32 2.63 20.98
N GLU A 160 18.61 2.95 20.89
CA GLU A 160 19.33 3.06 19.61
C GLU A 160 19.25 1.77 18.78
N GLY A 161 19.48 0.62 19.43
CA GLY A 161 19.39 -0.67 18.76
C GLY A 161 18.00 -1.00 18.24
N LYS A 162 16.94 -0.67 19.01
CA LYS A 162 15.55 -0.84 18.59
C LYS A 162 15.16 0.11 17.44
N VAL A 163 15.57 1.37 17.51
CA VAL A 163 15.34 2.36 16.44
C VAL A 163 16.01 1.92 15.15
N ARG A 164 17.29 1.50 15.23
CA ARG A 164 17.98 0.99 14.04
C ARG A 164 17.26 -0.21 13.42
N ARG A 165 16.84 -1.17 14.23
CA ARG A 165 16.11 -2.35 13.77
C ARG A 165 14.76 -1.95 13.14
N PHE A 166 14.03 -1.04 13.76
CA PHE A 166 12.79 -0.51 13.21
C PHE A 166 13.01 0.12 11.81
N LEU A 167 14.04 1.00 11.68
CA LEU A 167 14.39 1.62 10.41
C LEU A 167 14.78 0.59 9.33
N GLU A 168 15.50 -0.48 9.72
CA GLU A 168 15.81 -1.59 8.82
C GLU A 168 14.56 -2.36 8.37
N GLU A 169 13.59 -2.56 9.27
CA GLU A 169 12.35 -3.29 8.99
C GLU A 169 11.39 -2.50 8.08
N VAL A 170 11.31 -1.18 8.24
CA VAL A 170 10.35 -0.35 7.49
C VAL A 170 10.90 0.24 6.19
N SER A 171 12.23 0.23 6.01
CA SER A 171 12.88 0.80 4.82
C SER A 171 13.06 -0.24 3.73
N PHE A 172 12.47 0.00 2.57
CA PHE A 172 12.46 -0.91 1.44
C PHE A 172 13.86 -1.42 1.09
N VAL A 173 14.82 -0.51 0.92
CA VAL A 173 16.19 -0.87 0.51
C VAL A 173 16.96 -1.66 1.57
N SER A 174 16.56 -1.55 2.84
CA SER A 174 17.22 -2.24 3.96
C SER A 174 16.67 -3.65 4.21
N GLN A 175 15.50 -3.97 3.64
CA GLN A 175 14.84 -5.26 3.83
C GLN A 175 15.56 -6.40 3.10
N PRO A 176 15.57 -7.63 3.67
CA PRO A 176 15.97 -8.84 2.97
C PRO A 176 15.04 -9.09 1.78
N PHE A 177 15.59 -9.40 0.61
CA PHE A 177 14.80 -9.64 -0.59
C PHE A 177 13.93 -10.90 -0.46
N VAL A 178 12.63 -10.79 -0.72
CA VAL A 178 11.66 -11.89 -0.52
C VAL A 178 12.00 -13.17 -1.28
N LYS A 179 12.65 -13.06 -2.45
CA LYS A 179 13.07 -14.23 -3.26
C LYS A 179 14.45 -14.77 -2.85
N ASN A 180 15.27 -13.96 -2.18
CA ASN A 180 16.59 -14.32 -1.70
C ASN A 180 16.87 -13.61 -0.38
N PRO A 181 16.45 -14.17 0.78
CA PRO A 181 16.58 -13.50 2.08
C PRO A 181 18.02 -13.25 2.55
N ASP A 182 19.01 -13.88 1.92
CA ASP A 182 20.42 -13.67 2.20
C ASP A 182 20.98 -12.38 1.57
N GLN A 183 20.22 -11.73 0.68
CA GLN A 183 20.57 -10.50 -0.04
C GLN A 183 19.60 -9.37 0.32
N LYS A 184 20.13 -8.20 0.68
CA LYS A 184 19.31 -7.00 0.85
C LYS A 184 18.89 -6.39 -0.49
N ILE A 185 17.76 -5.68 -0.50
CA ILE A 185 17.31 -4.95 -1.70
C ILE A 185 18.37 -3.95 -2.17
N GLN A 186 19.07 -3.25 -1.26
CA GLN A 186 20.14 -2.33 -1.63
C GLN A 186 21.24 -3.03 -2.42
N GLU A 187 21.70 -4.20 -2.00
CA GLU A 187 22.74 -4.97 -2.70
C GLU A 187 22.27 -5.38 -4.10
N LEU A 188 21.00 -5.80 -4.24
CA LEU A 188 20.40 -6.15 -5.53
C LEU A 188 20.33 -4.94 -6.48
N LEU A 189 20.02 -3.75 -5.94
CA LEU A 189 20.01 -2.50 -6.69
C LEU A 189 21.42 -2.09 -7.14
N ASP A 190 22.41 -2.18 -6.25
CA ASP A 190 23.81 -1.85 -6.52
C ASP A 190 24.40 -2.74 -7.61
N GLU A 191 24.13 -4.06 -7.55
CA GLU A 191 24.57 -5.03 -8.57
C GLU A 191 23.99 -4.75 -9.96
N SER A 192 22.77 -4.24 -10.00
CA SER A 192 22.08 -3.93 -11.27
C SER A 192 22.30 -2.49 -11.76
N GLY A 193 22.93 -1.63 -10.96
CA GLY A 193 23.06 -0.19 -11.22
C GLY A 193 21.70 0.53 -11.21
N ALA A 194 20.72 -0.02 -10.51
CA ALA A 194 19.38 0.52 -10.40
C ALA A 194 19.20 1.38 -9.15
N SER A 195 18.23 2.29 -9.22
CA SER A 195 17.69 2.99 -8.06
C SER A 195 16.16 3.02 -8.14
N ILE A 196 15.52 3.01 -6.96
CA ILE A 196 14.06 3.13 -6.89
C ILE A 196 13.69 4.59 -7.07
N VAL A 197 12.84 4.86 -8.06
CA VAL A 197 12.28 6.19 -8.33
C VAL A 197 11.02 6.41 -7.52
N MET A 198 10.17 5.38 -7.43
CA MET A 198 8.91 5.44 -6.72
C MET A 198 8.45 4.05 -6.29
N MET A 199 7.77 4.02 -5.17
CA MET A 199 7.11 2.83 -4.64
C MET A 199 5.69 3.21 -4.22
N SER A 200 4.71 2.39 -4.58
CA SER A 200 3.33 2.51 -4.10
C SER A 200 2.77 1.13 -3.76
N ARG A 201 2.05 1.04 -2.67
CA ARG A 201 1.38 -0.17 -2.22
C ARG A 201 0.03 0.18 -1.63
N PHE A 202 -1.02 -0.51 -2.11
CA PHE A 202 -2.36 -0.43 -1.54
C PHE A 202 -2.82 -1.83 -1.11
N LYS A 203 -3.37 -1.88 0.09
CA LYS A 203 -4.15 -3.01 0.55
C LYS A 203 -5.55 -2.49 0.86
N VAL A 204 -6.57 -3.21 0.43
CA VAL A 204 -7.97 -2.82 0.64
C VAL A 204 -8.24 -2.61 2.13
N GLY A 205 -8.77 -1.45 2.46
CA GLY A 205 -9.15 -1.09 3.81
C GLY A 205 -8.02 -0.55 4.70
N ASP A 206 -6.76 -0.54 4.25
CA ASP A 206 -5.66 0.03 5.04
C ASP A 206 -5.93 1.50 5.39
N GLY A 207 -5.79 1.85 6.69
CA GLY A 207 -6.02 3.20 7.21
C GLY A 207 -7.51 3.59 7.34
N ILE A 208 -8.43 2.63 7.27
CA ILE A 208 -9.83 2.83 7.66
C ILE A 208 -9.99 2.36 9.10
N ASP A 209 -10.32 3.29 9.98
CA ASP A 209 -10.74 2.94 11.34
C ASP A 209 -12.11 2.27 11.27
N VAL A 210 -12.14 0.96 11.39
CA VAL A 210 -13.38 0.22 11.56
C VAL A 210 -13.74 0.34 13.03
N GLU A 211 -14.76 1.13 13.37
CA GLU A 211 -15.39 1.03 14.68
C GLU A 211 -15.81 -0.43 14.87
N LYS A 212 -15.14 -1.12 15.78
CA LYS A 212 -15.59 -2.45 16.23
C LYS A 212 -16.88 -2.24 17.00
N LYS A 213 -17.99 -2.17 16.29
CA LYS A 213 -19.30 -2.31 16.94
C LYS A 213 -19.32 -3.70 17.56
N ASP A 214 -19.46 -3.72 18.86
CA ASP A 214 -19.60 -4.99 19.58
C ASP A 214 -20.92 -5.64 19.10
N PHE A 215 -20.79 -6.82 18.50
CA PHE A 215 -21.92 -7.60 17.98
C PHE A 215 -23.04 -7.77 19.03
N ALA A 216 -22.67 -7.83 20.31
CA ALA A 216 -23.63 -7.84 21.42
C ALA A 216 -24.44 -6.56 21.50
N SER A 217 -23.86 -5.40 21.19
CA SER A 217 -24.56 -4.10 21.18
C SER A 217 -25.51 -3.98 19.98
N GLU A 218 -25.12 -4.48 18.79
CA GLU A 218 -26.02 -4.48 17.62
C GLU A 218 -27.25 -5.38 17.83
N VAL A 219 -27.06 -6.56 18.41
CA VAL A 219 -28.19 -7.46 18.74
C VAL A 219 -29.09 -6.85 19.79
N ALA A 220 -28.55 -6.13 20.78
CA ALA A 220 -29.35 -5.45 21.82
C ALA A 220 -30.13 -4.24 21.25
N GLU A 221 -29.67 -3.57 20.21
CA GLU A 221 -30.39 -2.50 19.51
C GLU A 221 -31.52 -3.02 18.62
N GLN A 222 -31.37 -4.20 18.02
CA GLN A 222 -32.38 -4.82 17.16
C GLN A 222 -33.52 -5.51 17.97
N LEU A 223 -33.30 -5.73 19.24
CA LEU A 223 -34.29 -6.34 20.15
C LEU A 223 -35.12 -5.31 20.94
N LYS A 224 -34.96 -4.02 20.70
CA LYS A 224 -35.77 -2.91 21.23
C LYS A 224 -36.79 -2.43 20.21
#